data_3a3602fd85c984196751f45da2f8d27f
#
_entry.id   3a3602fd85c984196751f45da2f8d27f
#
_cell.length_a   1.000
_cell.length_b   1.000
_cell.length_c   1.000
_cell.angle_alpha   90.00
_cell.angle_beta   90.00
_cell.angle_gamma   90.00
#
_symmetry.space_group_name_H-M   'P 1'
#
loop_
_entity.id
_entity.type
_entity.pdbx_description
1 polymer ?
#
loop_
_entity_poly.entity_id
_entity_poly.type
_entity_poly.pdbx_seq_one_letter_code
_entity_poly.pdbx_strand_id
1 'polypeptide(L)'
;MRYLPLTDTDRQAMLAKIGAATVDDLFVDVPEVARLDGPIHGLPMHASEMAVERHMKKLAAKNLVAGDVPFFLGAGAYRHHVPASVDTVIQRGEFLTAYTPYQPEIAQGTLQVLFEFQTQVARLYGCAVANASLYDGSTACWEAVAMATRVTKRCRAVLSGALHPHYAQVVKTMAHFTGDTIADAQPAITAEPDLDGLMARIDDDTACVVVQYPDILGRISDLSAIAEAAHAKGALLVVVNTEPVALGAIRSPGEMGADIVVGEGQSLGVGLQFGGPYLGLFAVRDPKHVRQMPGRLCGETTDAEGKRGFVLTLSTREQHIRREKATSNICTNSGLCALAFTAHMTLLGEKGLRQLAAENHRLACLAADRLVKVPGVRLLNTAFFNEFTLILEGKPAREIVRDLADRGVLGGVSLGRLYAGVAALEHALLVAVTETTTEEDIERLAQELEASIKETVQ
;
A
#
# COMPACT_ATOMS: atom_id res chain seq x y z
N MET A 1 30.64 -28.40 -4.82
CA MET A 1 29.40 -27.65 -4.60
C MET A 1 29.42 -26.43 -5.52
N ARG A 2 28.32 -26.18 -6.23
CA ARG A 2 28.25 -25.14 -7.30
C ARG A 2 28.35 -23.70 -6.79
N TYR A 3 28.10 -23.47 -5.52
CA TYR A 3 27.97 -22.12 -4.96
C TYR A 3 29.09 -21.71 -4.01
N LEU A 4 30.11 -22.54 -3.87
CA LEU A 4 31.30 -22.16 -3.12
C LEU A 4 32.19 -21.24 -3.97
N PRO A 5 32.83 -20.27 -3.32
CA PRO A 5 33.80 -19.40 -4.01
C PRO A 5 34.87 -20.25 -4.70
N LEU A 6 35.37 -19.79 -5.83
CA LEU A 6 36.49 -20.40 -6.52
C LEU A 6 37.74 -20.38 -5.64
N THR A 7 38.48 -21.46 -5.65
CA THR A 7 39.77 -21.52 -4.97
C THR A 7 40.84 -20.74 -5.77
N ASP A 8 41.98 -20.44 -5.16
CA ASP A 8 43.09 -19.79 -5.86
C ASP A 8 43.61 -20.66 -7.00
N THR A 9 43.63 -22.00 -6.83
CA THR A 9 43.98 -22.93 -7.90
C THR A 9 43.01 -22.84 -9.08
N ASP A 10 41.71 -22.75 -8.83
CA ASP A 10 40.70 -22.57 -9.89
C ASP A 10 40.92 -21.25 -10.64
N ARG A 11 41.17 -20.16 -9.89
CA ARG A 11 41.45 -18.84 -10.50
C ARG A 11 42.69 -18.86 -11.35
N GLN A 12 43.78 -19.46 -10.87
CA GLN A 12 45.02 -19.62 -11.63
C GLN A 12 44.81 -20.42 -12.92
N ALA A 13 44.06 -21.52 -12.85
CA ALA A 13 43.75 -22.32 -14.03
C ALA A 13 42.90 -21.57 -15.04
N MET A 14 41.95 -20.76 -14.58
CA MET A 14 41.14 -19.88 -15.42
C MET A 14 41.98 -18.78 -16.08
N LEU A 15 42.83 -18.10 -15.32
CA LEU A 15 43.71 -17.04 -15.81
C LEU A 15 44.71 -17.60 -16.89
N ALA A 16 45.28 -18.76 -16.62
CA ALA A 16 46.15 -19.43 -17.59
C ALA A 16 45.42 -19.78 -18.90
N LYS A 17 44.13 -20.17 -18.81
CA LYS A 17 43.32 -20.44 -20.00
C LYS A 17 42.97 -19.19 -20.79
N ILE A 18 42.78 -18.04 -20.11
CA ILE A 18 42.52 -16.74 -20.70
C ILE A 18 43.82 -16.11 -21.27
N GLY A 19 44.96 -16.48 -20.72
CA GLY A 19 46.26 -15.88 -21.07
C GLY A 19 46.59 -14.62 -20.28
N ALA A 20 46.00 -14.45 -19.10
CA ALA A 20 46.25 -13.34 -18.16
C ALA A 20 47.09 -13.83 -16.98
N ALA A 21 47.99 -13.01 -16.43
CA ALA A 21 48.77 -13.34 -15.27
C ALA A 21 48.00 -13.10 -13.95
N THR A 22 47.20 -12.05 -13.91
CA THR A 22 46.44 -11.65 -12.73
C THR A 22 44.98 -11.31 -13.09
N VAL A 23 44.10 -11.21 -12.09
CA VAL A 23 42.70 -10.73 -12.27
C VAL A 23 42.71 -9.28 -12.76
N ASP A 24 43.66 -8.46 -12.32
CA ASP A 24 43.77 -7.06 -12.70
C ASP A 24 44.07 -6.86 -14.21
N ASP A 25 44.75 -7.84 -14.82
CA ASP A 25 44.99 -7.84 -16.27
C ASP A 25 43.71 -7.98 -17.12
N LEU A 26 42.60 -8.37 -16.49
CA LEU A 26 41.30 -8.45 -17.17
C LEU A 26 40.61 -7.09 -17.33
N PHE A 27 41.08 -6.06 -16.63
CA PHE A 27 40.51 -4.72 -16.64
C PHE A 27 41.23 -3.77 -17.64
N VAL A 28 41.68 -4.31 -18.77
CA VAL A 28 42.44 -3.54 -19.79
C VAL A 28 41.65 -2.33 -20.34
N ASP A 29 40.32 -2.41 -20.35
CA ASP A 29 39.44 -1.34 -20.83
C ASP A 29 39.24 -0.21 -19.80
N VAL A 30 39.67 -0.41 -18.54
CA VAL A 30 39.58 0.61 -17.49
C VAL A 30 40.88 1.42 -17.49
N PRO A 31 40.81 2.74 -17.74
CA PRO A 31 42.01 3.61 -17.66
C PRO A 31 42.67 3.48 -16.28
N GLU A 32 44.01 3.47 -16.26
CA GLU A 32 44.81 3.29 -15.03
C GLU A 32 44.43 4.32 -13.96
N VAL A 33 44.21 5.59 -14.36
CA VAL A 33 43.78 6.69 -13.47
C VAL A 33 42.40 6.46 -12.83
N ALA A 34 41.59 5.57 -13.36
CA ALA A 34 40.25 5.23 -12.82
C ALA A 34 40.24 3.91 -12.03
N ARG A 35 41.39 3.22 -11.97
CA ARG A 35 41.51 1.99 -11.17
C ARG A 35 41.75 2.34 -9.70
N LEU A 36 41.18 1.53 -8.81
CA LEU A 36 41.45 1.63 -7.38
C LEU A 36 42.76 0.88 -7.05
N ASP A 37 43.63 1.48 -6.26
CA ASP A 37 44.90 0.90 -5.81
C ASP A 37 44.70 -0.18 -4.71
N GLY A 38 43.44 -0.47 -4.34
CA GLY A 38 43.11 -1.43 -3.32
C GLY A 38 41.63 -1.38 -2.92
N PRO A 39 41.26 -1.99 -1.79
CA PRO A 39 39.88 -1.95 -1.28
C PRO A 39 39.40 -0.50 -1.06
N ILE A 40 38.11 -0.25 -1.30
CA ILE A 40 37.50 1.06 -1.08
C ILE A 40 37.68 1.47 0.38
N HIS A 41 38.32 2.63 0.59
CA HIS A 41 38.58 3.14 1.93
C HIS A 41 37.27 3.32 2.73
N GLY A 42 37.26 2.86 3.98
CA GLY A 42 36.11 2.95 4.89
C GLY A 42 35.08 1.84 4.73
N LEU A 43 35.22 0.93 3.75
CA LEU A 43 34.40 -0.26 3.67
C LEU A 43 35.09 -1.42 4.44
N PRO A 44 34.33 -2.15 5.29
CA PRO A 44 34.90 -3.30 5.99
C PRO A 44 35.18 -4.43 4.98
N MET A 45 36.22 -5.20 5.27
CA MET A 45 36.51 -6.43 4.53
C MET A 45 35.42 -7.50 4.83
N HIS A 46 35.42 -8.58 4.02
CA HIS A 46 34.51 -9.69 4.25
C HIS A 46 34.66 -10.26 5.67
N ALA A 47 33.55 -10.71 6.22
CA ALA A 47 33.47 -11.33 7.54
C ALA A 47 32.78 -12.70 7.44
N SER A 48 32.95 -13.53 8.45
CA SER A 48 32.24 -14.82 8.52
C SER A 48 30.72 -14.58 8.68
N GLU A 49 29.91 -15.51 8.19
CA GLU A 49 28.45 -15.46 8.33
C GLU A 49 28.00 -15.21 9.77
N MET A 50 28.61 -15.91 10.73
CA MET A 50 28.33 -15.72 12.16
C MET A 50 28.65 -14.31 12.66
N ALA A 51 29.71 -13.68 12.16
CA ALA A 51 30.07 -12.31 12.54
C ALA A 51 29.09 -11.29 11.93
N VAL A 52 28.69 -11.48 10.67
CA VAL A 52 27.69 -10.67 10.00
C VAL A 52 26.34 -10.80 10.69
N GLU A 53 25.89 -12.02 10.98
CA GLU A 53 24.62 -12.26 11.68
C GLU A 53 24.59 -11.55 13.06
N ARG A 54 25.66 -11.66 13.84
CA ARG A 54 25.79 -10.99 15.13
C ARG A 54 25.74 -9.46 14.99
N HIS A 55 26.40 -8.92 13.97
CA HIS A 55 26.38 -7.49 13.69
C HIS A 55 24.99 -7.00 13.33
N MET A 56 24.33 -7.69 12.40
CA MET A 56 22.98 -7.36 11.95
C MET A 56 21.92 -7.47 13.07
N LYS A 57 22.00 -8.53 13.90
CA LYS A 57 21.15 -8.66 15.10
C LYS A 57 21.34 -7.49 16.07
N LYS A 58 22.59 -7.02 16.26
CA LYS A 58 22.86 -5.86 17.10
C LYS A 58 22.26 -4.57 16.52
N LEU A 59 22.22 -4.40 15.21
CA LEU A 59 21.58 -3.27 14.56
C LEU A 59 20.05 -3.38 14.65
N ALA A 60 19.51 -4.56 14.38
CA ALA A 60 18.07 -4.84 14.44
C ALA A 60 17.50 -4.57 15.86
N ALA A 61 18.24 -4.95 16.90
CA ALA A 61 17.84 -4.72 18.30
C ALA A 61 17.72 -3.22 18.71
N LYS A 62 18.14 -2.29 17.85
CA LYS A 62 17.93 -0.85 18.08
C LYS A 62 16.58 -0.34 17.59
N ASN A 63 15.83 -1.15 16.86
CA ASN A 63 14.50 -0.80 16.36
C ASN A 63 13.43 -1.16 17.39
N LEU A 64 12.37 -0.36 17.44
CA LEU A 64 11.16 -0.69 18.17
C LEU A 64 10.24 -1.48 17.22
N VAL A 65 10.01 -2.74 17.54
CA VAL A 65 9.28 -3.67 16.66
C VAL A 65 7.79 -3.66 16.98
N ALA A 66 6.96 -3.54 15.97
CA ALA A 66 5.50 -3.51 16.09
C ALA A 66 4.89 -4.72 16.85
N GLY A 67 5.60 -5.86 16.88
CA GLY A 67 5.18 -7.07 17.60
C GLY A 67 5.47 -7.08 19.09
N ASP A 68 6.38 -6.21 19.55
CA ASP A 68 6.93 -6.26 20.91
C ASP A 68 6.32 -5.19 21.84
N VAL A 69 5.53 -4.27 21.30
CA VAL A 69 4.95 -3.13 22.04
C VAL A 69 3.52 -2.87 21.61
N PRO A 70 2.70 -2.18 22.46
CA PRO A 70 1.40 -1.67 22.03
C PRO A 70 1.51 -0.85 20.75
N PHE A 71 0.71 -1.21 19.74
CA PHE A 71 0.85 -0.68 18.38
C PHE A 71 -0.48 -0.14 17.87
N PHE A 72 -0.53 1.18 17.62
CA PHE A 72 -1.72 1.91 17.18
C PHE A 72 -1.46 2.77 15.93
N LEU A 73 -0.39 2.47 15.18
CA LEU A 73 -0.12 3.17 13.92
C LEU A 73 -1.04 2.64 12.82
N GLY A 74 -1.43 3.55 11.95
CA GLY A 74 -2.25 3.31 10.78
C GLY A 74 -1.80 4.16 9.59
N ALA A 75 -2.69 5.01 9.08
CA ALA A 75 -2.44 5.89 7.94
C ALA A 75 -2.01 5.11 6.69
N GLY A 76 -2.75 4.04 6.36
CA GLY A 76 -2.56 3.28 5.13
C GLY A 76 -1.63 2.06 5.25
N ALA A 77 -1.11 1.77 6.45
CA ALA A 77 -0.37 0.54 6.74
C ALA A 77 -0.77 0.04 8.14
N TYR A 78 -1.33 -1.16 8.21
CA TYR A 78 -1.96 -1.68 9.42
C TYR A 78 -1.35 -3.01 9.82
N ARG A 79 -1.22 -3.22 11.15
CA ARG A 79 -0.76 -4.49 11.69
C ARG A 79 -1.94 -5.44 11.84
N HIS A 80 -2.01 -6.43 10.95
CA HIS A 80 -2.96 -7.54 11.05
C HIS A 80 -2.23 -8.85 11.30
N HIS A 81 -2.95 -9.84 11.81
CA HIS A 81 -2.43 -11.19 11.95
C HIS A 81 -2.39 -11.88 10.58
N VAL A 82 -1.20 -12.31 10.17
CA VAL A 82 -1.01 -13.13 8.98
C VAL A 82 -0.91 -14.60 9.41
N PRO A 83 -1.83 -15.49 8.97
CA PRO A 83 -1.75 -16.91 9.32
C PRO A 83 -0.47 -17.57 8.81
N ALA A 84 0.12 -18.47 9.61
CA ALA A 84 1.34 -19.21 9.25
C ALA A 84 1.21 -20.02 7.94
N SER A 85 -0.01 -20.42 7.58
CA SER A 85 -0.29 -21.08 6.30
C SER A 85 -0.07 -20.18 5.10
N VAL A 86 -0.29 -18.86 5.21
CA VAL A 86 0.04 -17.89 4.15
C VAL A 86 1.54 -17.87 3.93
N ASP A 87 2.33 -17.77 5.01
CA ASP A 87 3.79 -17.81 4.96
C ASP A 87 4.30 -19.10 4.32
N THR A 88 3.72 -20.23 4.70
CA THR A 88 4.05 -21.55 4.11
C THR A 88 3.78 -21.59 2.60
N VAL A 89 2.66 -21.01 2.14
CA VAL A 89 2.29 -21.01 0.72
C VAL A 89 3.24 -20.13 -0.10
N ILE A 90 3.57 -18.92 0.37
CA ILE A 90 4.45 -18.01 -0.37
C ILE A 90 5.90 -18.48 -0.41
N GLN A 91 6.34 -19.33 0.52
CA GLN A 91 7.68 -19.90 0.56
C GLN A 91 7.84 -21.16 -0.31
N ARG A 92 6.77 -21.69 -0.90
CA ARG A 92 6.89 -22.80 -1.83
C ARG A 92 7.71 -22.40 -3.05
N GLY A 93 8.69 -23.23 -3.40
CA GLY A 93 9.63 -22.96 -4.51
C GLY A 93 8.95 -22.66 -5.83
N GLU A 94 7.79 -23.28 -6.10
CA GLU A 94 7.00 -23.09 -7.32
C GLU A 94 6.50 -21.65 -7.47
N PHE A 95 6.23 -20.96 -6.37
CA PHE A 95 5.79 -19.55 -6.36
C PHE A 95 6.94 -18.60 -6.04
N LEU A 96 7.77 -18.91 -5.04
CA LEU A 96 8.84 -18.04 -4.57
C LEU A 96 9.85 -17.70 -5.68
N THR A 97 10.17 -18.67 -6.55
CA THR A 97 11.11 -18.48 -7.65
C THR A 97 10.43 -18.10 -8.97
N ALA A 98 9.09 -18.06 -9.01
CA ALA A 98 8.36 -17.65 -10.20
C ALA A 98 8.54 -16.14 -10.46
N TYR A 99 8.72 -15.80 -11.72
CA TYR A 99 8.71 -14.42 -12.18
C TYR A 99 7.45 -14.17 -13.03
N THR A 100 7.54 -13.41 -14.09
CA THR A 100 6.39 -13.15 -14.95
C THR A 100 5.99 -14.41 -15.73
N PRO A 101 4.71 -14.84 -15.66
CA PRO A 101 4.24 -16.06 -16.32
C PRO A 101 3.97 -15.84 -17.80
N TYR A 102 5.00 -15.54 -18.61
CA TYR A 102 4.87 -15.30 -20.05
C TYR A 102 4.54 -16.57 -20.84
N GLN A 103 5.01 -17.72 -20.38
CA GLN A 103 4.74 -19.01 -21.01
C GLN A 103 3.61 -19.73 -20.28
N PRO A 104 2.36 -19.62 -20.78
CA PRO A 104 1.21 -20.21 -20.09
C PRO A 104 1.32 -21.72 -19.93
N GLU A 105 2.02 -22.41 -20.84
CA GLU A 105 2.16 -23.86 -20.85
C GLU A 105 2.82 -24.40 -19.56
N ILE A 106 3.71 -23.63 -18.94
CA ILE A 106 4.46 -24.05 -17.74
C ILE A 106 4.09 -23.24 -16.50
N ALA A 107 3.21 -22.25 -16.62
CA ALA A 107 2.88 -21.29 -15.56
C ALA A 107 1.40 -21.28 -15.17
N GLN A 108 0.65 -22.37 -15.45
CA GLN A 108 -0.79 -22.43 -15.22
C GLN A 108 -1.18 -22.16 -13.76
N GLY A 109 -0.44 -22.70 -12.79
CA GLY A 109 -0.70 -22.47 -11.38
C GLY A 109 -0.54 -21.00 -10.97
N THR A 110 0.52 -20.33 -11.44
CA THR A 110 0.73 -18.88 -11.19
C THR A 110 -0.36 -18.04 -11.85
N LEU A 111 -0.73 -18.36 -13.07
CA LEU A 111 -1.80 -17.66 -13.80
C LEU A 111 -3.16 -17.85 -13.14
N GLN A 112 -3.46 -19.06 -12.65
CA GLN A 112 -4.68 -19.32 -11.89
C GLN A 112 -4.74 -18.47 -10.62
N VAL A 113 -3.66 -18.39 -9.86
CA VAL A 113 -3.59 -17.53 -8.66
C VAL A 113 -3.87 -16.06 -9.01
N LEU A 114 -3.30 -15.55 -10.10
CA LEU A 114 -3.55 -14.17 -10.53
C LEU A 114 -5.01 -13.97 -10.96
N PHE A 115 -5.62 -14.95 -11.60
CA PHE A 115 -7.05 -14.91 -11.95
C PHE A 115 -7.95 -14.92 -10.71
N GLU A 116 -7.63 -15.74 -9.72
CA GLU A 116 -8.33 -15.79 -8.43
C GLU A 116 -8.17 -14.47 -7.66
N PHE A 117 -6.96 -13.91 -7.62
CA PHE A 117 -6.68 -12.59 -7.07
C PHE A 117 -7.59 -11.51 -7.69
N GLN A 118 -7.62 -11.43 -9.02
CA GLN A 118 -8.47 -10.48 -9.74
C GLN A 118 -9.95 -10.64 -9.37
N THR A 119 -10.41 -11.89 -9.23
CA THR A 119 -11.79 -12.20 -8.86
C THR A 119 -12.09 -11.72 -7.44
N GLN A 120 -11.19 -11.97 -6.49
CA GLN A 120 -11.35 -11.56 -5.09
C GLN A 120 -11.36 -10.03 -4.97
N VAL A 121 -10.43 -9.34 -5.62
CA VAL A 121 -10.36 -7.86 -5.59
C VAL A 121 -11.60 -7.24 -6.24
N ALA A 122 -12.03 -7.74 -7.40
CA ALA A 122 -13.22 -7.25 -8.08
C ALA A 122 -14.47 -7.39 -7.20
N ARG A 123 -14.67 -8.54 -6.56
CA ARG A 123 -15.79 -8.80 -5.64
C ARG A 123 -15.72 -7.91 -4.40
N LEU A 124 -14.54 -7.81 -3.78
CA LEU A 124 -14.33 -6.98 -2.58
C LEU A 124 -14.70 -5.52 -2.85
N TYR A 125 -14.33 -4.99 -4.01
CA TYR A 125 -14.58 -3.61 -4.40
C TYR A 125 -15.96 -3.35 -5.03
N GLY A 126 -16.78 -4.41 -5.25
CA GLY A 126 -18.06 -4.27 -5.94
C GLY A 126 -17.91 -3.89 -7.40
N CYS A 127 -16.83 -4.31 -8.04
CA CYS A 127 -16.44 -4.03 -9.42
C CYS A 127 -16.57 -5.26 -10.32
N ALA A 128 -16.57 -5.04 -11.64
CA ALA A 128 -16.69 -6.15 -12.60
C ALA A 128 -15.33 -6.83 -12.87
N VAL A 129 -14.23 -6.05 -12.93
CA VAL A 129 -12.92 -6.55 -13.32
C VAL A 129 -11.82 -5.89 -12.49
N ALA A 130 -10.83 -6.68 -12.05
CA ALA A 130 -9.59 -6.19 -11.48
C ALA A 130 -8.38 -6.67 -12.30
N ASN A 131 -7.24 -5.98 -12.19
CA ASN A 131 -5.98 -6.40 -12.80
C ASN A 131 -5.19 -7.36 -11.89
N ALA A 132 -4.03 -7.82 -12.36
CA ALA A 132 -3.15 -8.75 -11.64
C ALA A 132 -2.27 -8.09 -10.57
N SER A 133 -2.67 -6.97 -10.03
CA SER A 133 -2.02 -6.04 -9.10
C SER A 133 -1.14 -4.96 -9.74
N LEU A 134 -0.88 -3.94 -8.93
CA LEU A 134 0.12 -2.91 -9.16
C LEU A 134 1.16 -2.95 -8.02
N TYR A 135 2.09 -1.98 -8.00
CA TYR A 135 3.20 -2.01 -7.03
C TYR A 135 2.72 -1.68 -5.61
N ASP A 136 1.91 -0.63 -5.48
CA ASP A 136 1.32 -0.15 -4.24
C ASP A 136 0.06 0.68 -4.50
N GLY A 137 -0.65 1.04 -3.45
CA GLY A 137 -1.87 1.82 -3.55
C GLY A 137 -1.66 3.23 -4.09
N SER A 138 -0.53 3.87 -3.83
CA SER A 138 -0.25 5.23 -4.31
C SER A 138 0.01 5.26 -5.82
N THR A 139 0.74 4.28 -6.34
CA THR A 139 0.91 4.04 -7.78
C THR A 139 -0.43 3.71 -8.44
N ALA A 140 -1.25 2.87 -7.79
CA ALA A 140 -2.59 2.55 -8.28
C ALA A 140 -3.49 3.79 -8.37
N CYS A 141 -3.40 4.70 -7.40
CA CYS A 141 -4.13 5.97 -7.41
C CYS A 141 -3.73 6.85 -8.61
N TRP A 142 -2.44 7.01 -8.88
CA TRP A 142 -1.98 7.73 -10.07
C TRP A 142 -2.47 7.07 -11.36
N GLU A 143 -2.33 5.77 -11.48
CA GLU A 143 -2.77 5.03 -12.67
C GLU A 143 -4.29 5.16 -12.91
N ALA A 144 -5.09 5.29 -11.85
CA ALA A 144 -6.52 5.55 -11.95
C ALA A 144 -6.79 6.96 -12.52
N VAL A 145 -6.08 7.98 -12.05
CA VAL A 145 -6.16 9.34 -12.61
C VAL A 145 -5.75 9.33 -14.08
N ALA A 146 -4.61 8.75 -14.42
CA ALA A 146 -4.14 8.65 -15.80
C ALA A 146 -5.11 7.86 -16.70
N MET A 147 -5.75 6.81 -16.17
CA MET A 147 -6.81 6.09 -16.87
C MET A 147 -8.04 6.99 -17.11
N ALA A 148 -8.47 7.74 -16.10
CA ALA A 148 -9.62 8.64 -16.22
C ALA A 148 -9.38 9.72 -17.28
N THR A 149 -8.17 10.31 -17.35
CA THR A 149 -7.81 11.28 -18.39
C THR A 149 -7.86 10.65 -19.78
N ARG A 150 -7.39 9.41 -19.94
CA ARG A 150 -7.50 8.68 -21.23
C ARG A 150 -8.94 8.38 -21.63
N VAL A 151 -9.78 8.01 -20.68
CA VAL A 151 -11.20 7.68 -20.93
C VAL A 151 -12.03 8.90 -21.27
N THR A 152 -11.91 9.96 -20.48
CA THR A 152 -12.72 11.19 -20.64
C THR A 152 -12.16 12.15 -21.69
N LYS A 153 -10.87 12.03 -22.06
CA LYS A 153 -10.14 12.99 -22.90
C LYS A 153 -10.02 14.37 -22.27
N ARG A 154 -10.02 14.42 -20.94
CA ARG A 154 -9.84 15.64 -20.13
C ARG A 154 -8.61 15.44 -19.26
N CYS A 155 -7.99 16.53 -18.78
CA CYS A 155 -6.73 16.49 -18.05
C CYS A 155 -6.80 17.13 -16.65
N ARG A 156 -8.00 17.34 -16.10
CA ARG A 156 -8.18 17.91 -14.77
C ARG A 156 -8.68 16.86 -13.79
N ALA A 157 -7.96 16.62 -12.71
CA ALA A 157 -8.41 15.77 -11.59
C ALA A 157 -8.68 16.62 -10.35
N VAL A 158 -9.78 16.33 -9.65
CA VAL A 158 -10.16 16.97 -8.37
C VAL A 158 -9.85 15.99 -7.25
N LEU A 159 -8.93 16.35 -6.33
CA LEU A 159 -8.60 15.54 -5.18
C LEU A 159 -9.35 16.01 -3.93
N SER A 160 -9.91 15.08 -3.18
CA SER A 160 -10.42 15.33 -1.84
C SER A 160 -9.30 15.78 -0.91
N GLY A 161 -9.56 16.78 -0.07
CA GLY A 161 -8.61 17.19 0.97
C GLY A 161 -8.33 16.10 2.01
N ALA A 162 -9.19 15.12 2.12
CA ALA A 162 -9.03 13.97 3.00
C ALA A 162 -8.46 12.71 2.30
N LEU A 163 -7.88 12.86 1.11
CA LEU A 163 -7.04 11.84 0.49
C LEU A 163 -5.70 11.78 1.22
N HIS A 164 -5.17 10.58 1.41
CA HIS A 164 -3.85 10.37 2.02
C HIS A 164 -2.79 11.28 1.36
N PRO A 165 -2.04 12.11 2.13
CA PRO A 165 -1.19 13.14 1.55
C PRO A 165 -0.06 12.61 0.68
N HIS A 166 0.49 11.42 0.99
CA HIS A 166 1.51 10.79 0.15
C HIS A 166 0.92 10.33 -1.19
N TYR A 167 -0.33 9.85 -1.22
CA TYR A 167 -1.03 9.53 -2.47
C TYR A 167 -1.25 10.78 -3.31
N ALA A 168 -1.72 11.87 -2.68
CA ALA A 168 -1.87 13.16 -3.34
C ALA A 168 -0.53 13.68 -3.89
N GLN A 169 0.58 13.52 -3.15
CA GLN A 169 1.92 13.89 -3.61
C GLN A 169 2.37 13.09 -4.83
N VAL A 170 2.15 11.76 -4.83
CA VAL A 170 2.46 10.90 -5.99
C VAL A 170 1.66 11.37 -7.21
N VAL A 171 0.34 11.57 -7.07
CA VAL A 171 -0.52 12.05 -8.16
C VAL A 171 -0.01 13.40 -8.69
N LYS A 172 0.29 14.37 -7.82
CA LYS A 172 0.81 15.70 -8.22
C LYS A 172 2.16 15.60 -8.92
N THR A 173 3.07 14.77 -8.42
CA THR A 173 4.39 14.58 -9.02
C THR A 173 4.26 14.03 -10.44
N MET A 174 3.45 13.01 -10.62
CA MET A 174 3.26 12.40 -11.93
C MET A 174 2.51 13.32 -12.90
N ALA A 175 1.48 14.01 -12.42
CA ALA A 175 0.72 14.99 -13.20
C ALA A 175 1.59 16.14 -13.71
N HIS A 176 2.60 16.56 -12.93
CA HIS A 176 3.57 17.58 -13.38
C HIS A 176 4.29 17.17 -14.68
N PHE A 177 4.67 15.88 -14.81
CA PHE A 177 5.38 15.39 -15.98
C PHE A 177 4.46 15.04 -17.17
N THR A 178 3.17 14.80 -16.93
CA THR A 178 2.19 14.53 -18.00
C THR A 178 1.46 15.79 -18.46
N GLY A 179 1.55 16.89 -17.70
CA GLY A 179 0.85 18.14 -17.98
C GLY A 179 -0.63 18.14 -17.52
N ASP A 180 -1.02 17.18 -16.71
CA ASP A 180 -2.35 17.13 -16.11
C ASP A 180 -2.49 18.18 -15.00
N THR A 181 -3.70 18.71 -14.83
CA THR A 181 -4.02 19.72 -13.81
C THR A 181 -4.64 19.06 -12.58
N ILE A 182 -4.09 19.33 -11.41
CA ILE A 182 -4.60 18.82 -10.14
C ILE A 182 -5.23 19.94 -9.33
N ALA A 183 -6.54 19.84 -9.09
CA ALA A 183 -7.27 20.69 -8.18
C ALA A 183 -7.33 20.04 -6.80
N ASP A 184 -6.42 20.45 -5.91
CA ASP A 184 -6.25 19.90 -4.56
C ASP A 184 -6.97 20.76 -3.50
N ALA A 185 -7.27 20.19 -2.34
CA ALA A 185 -7.81 20.87 -1.17
C ALA A 185 -7.07 20.46 0.11
N GLN A 186 -7.13 21.31 1.12
CA GLN A 186 -6.69 20.96 2.47
C GLN A 186 -7.80 20.18 3.19
N PRO A 187 -7.44 19.26 4.10
CA PRO A 187 -8.44 18.53 4.88
C PRO A 187 -9.20 19.48 5.83
N ALA A 188 -10.53 19.36 5.85
CA ALA A 188 -11.36 20.01 6.85
C ALA A 188 -11.38 19.18 8.15
N ILE A 189 -11.14 19.83 9.30
CA ILE A 189 -11.16 19.19 10.63
C ILE A 189 -12.59 19.20 11.16
N THR A 190 -13.45 18.44 10.50
CA THR A 190 -14.86 18.27 10.82
C THR A 190 -15.15 16.82 11.14
N ALA A 191 -16.19 16.57 11.92
CA ALA A 191 -16.60 15.22 12.29
C ALA A 191 -17.01 14.36 11.08
N GLU A 192 -17.51 15.01 10.04
CA GLU A 192 -17.91 14.44 8.76
C GLU A 192 -17.13 15.05 7.59
N PRO A 193 -16.95 14.34 6.47
CA PRO A 193 -16.30 14.88 5.27
C PRO A 193 -17.08 16.04 4.66
N ASP A 194 -16.37 17.05 4.12
CA ASP A 194 -16.96 18.13 3.34
C ASP A 194 -17.20 17.67 1.89
N LEU A 195 -18.31 16.95 1.69
CA LEU A 195 -18.69 16.43 0.37
C LEU A 195 -19.25 17.53 -0.53
N ASP A 196 -19.97 18.52 0.02
CA ASP A 196 -20.56 19.62 -0.74
C ASP A 196 -19.47 20.53 -1.31
N GLY A 197 -18.47 20.89 -0.52
CA GLY A 197 -17.32 21.64 -0.98
C GLY A 197 -16.50 20.89 -2.05
N LEU A 198 -16.44 19.55 -1.98
CA LEU A 198 -15.81 18.74 -3.01
C LEU A 198 -16.63 18.74 -4.30
N MET A 199 -17.96 18.53 -4.22
CA MET A 199 -18.86 18.52 -5.38
C MET A 199 -18.87 19.86 -6.11
N ALA A 200 -18.83 20.98 -5.38
CA ALA A 200 -18.78 22.33 -5.97
C ALA A 200 -17.54 22.58 -6.85
N ARG A 201 -16.50 21.76 -6.75
CA ARG A 201 -15.26 21.87 -7.53
C ARG A 201 -15.27 21.06 -8.82
N ILE A 202 -16.34 20.28 -9.07
CA ILE A 202 -16.50 19.44 -10.26
C ILE A 202 -17.08 20.31 -11.38
N ASP A 203 -16.36 20.39 -12.50
CA ASP A 203 -16.78 21.15 -13.69
C ASP A 203 -16.71 20.26 -14.95
N ASP A 204 -17.03 20.89 -16.09
CA ASP A 204 -17.07 20.18 -17.39
C ASP A 204 -15.67 19.78 -17.91
N ASP A 205 -14.57 20.35 -17.36
CA ASP A 205 -13.20 19.99 -17.68
C ASP A 205 -12.66 18.87 -16.78
N THR A 206 -13.41 18.47 -15.74
CA THR A 206 -13.00 17.44 -14.79
C THR A 206 -12.99 16.05 -15.44
N ALA A 207 -11.84 15.38 -15.41
CA ALA A 207 -11.66 13.99 -15.82
C ALA A 207 -12.14 13.03 -14.73
N CYS A 208 -11.73 13.29 -13.49
CA CYS A 208 -12.14 12.47 -12.34
C CYS A 208 -12.13 13.26 -11.04
N VAL A 209 -12.86 12.70 -10.08
CA VAL A 209 -12.82 13.07 -8.66
C VAL A 209 -12.19 11.91 -7.90
N VAL A 210 -11.23 12.20 -7.04
CA VAL A 210 -10.52 11.18 -6.23
C VAL A 210 -10.88 11.38 -4.76
N VAL A 211 -11.46 10.37 -4.14
CA VAL A 211 -11.78 10.33 -2.71
C VAL A 211 -11.15 9.10 -2.05
N GLN A 212 -10.89 9.18 -0.75
CA GLN A 212 -10.48 8.01 0.04
C GLN A 212 -11.62 7.54 0.93
N TYR A 213 -11.76 6.21 1.09
CA TYR A 213 -12.84 5.60 1.85
C TYR A 213 -12.39 4.31 2.57
N PRO A 214 -12.39 4.27 3.91
CA PRO A 214 -12.50 5.40 4.83
C PRO A 214 -11.43 6.47 4.52
N ASP A 215 -11.68 7.74 4.85
CA ASP A 215 -10.72 8.82 4.56
C ASP A 215 -9.54 8.83 5.55
N ILE A 216 -8.53 9.67 5.30
CA ILE A 216 -7.31 9.73 6.13
C ILE A 216 -7.59 10.18 7.57
N LEU A 217 -8.73 10.77 7.87
CA LEU A 217 -9.15 11.12 9.22
C LEU A 217 -9.96 9.99 9.89
N GLY A 218 -10.13 8.87 9.21
CA GLY A 218 -10.89 7.70 9.65
C GLY A 218 -12.41 7.83 9.43
N ARG A 219 -12.91 8.85 8.71
CA ARG A 219 -14.34 9.11 8.53
C ARG A 219 -14.93 8.23 7.44
N ILE A 220 -16.18 7.85 7.62
CA ILE A 220 -16.98 7.06 6.67
C ILE A 220 -18.15 7.91 6.17
N SER A 221 -18.43 7.86 4.87
CA SER A 221 -19.56 8.55 4.26
C SER A 221 -20.17 7.78 3.10
N ASP A 222 -21.42 8.06 2.74
CA ASP A 222 -22.01 7.56 1.50
C ASP A 222 -21.46 8.39 0.31
N LEU A 223 -20.87 7.70 -0.65
CA LEU A 223 -20.24 8.32 -1.83
C LEU A 223 -21.22 8.47 -3.02
N SER A 224 -22.47 8.03 -2.88
CA SER A 224 -23.45 8.01 -4.00
C SER A 224 -23.69 9.40 -4.57
N ALA A 225 -23.79 10.42 -3.73
CA ALA A 225 -24.00 11.80 -4.18
C ALA A 225 -22.80 12.35 -5.00
N ILE A 226 -21.57 12.03 -4.58
CA ILE A 226 -20.37 12.44 -5.35
C ILE A 226 -20.32 11.69 -6.68
N ALA A 227 -20.69 10.40 -6.71
CA ALA A 227 -20.77 9.64 -7.95
C ALA A 227 -21.75 10.29 -8.94
N GLU A 228 -22.96 10.63 -8.47
CA GLU A 228 -23.97 11.31 -9.29
C GLU A 228 -23.47 12.67 -9.80
N ALA A 229 -22.86 13.48 -8.94
CA ALA A 229 -22.32 14.79 -9.33
C ALA A 229 -21.18 14.68 -10.37
N ALA A 230 -20.28 13.71 -10.20
CA ALA A 230 -19.21 13.43 -11.17
C ALA A 230 -19.78 12.97 -12.51
N HIS A 231 -20.71 12.02 -12.50
CA HIS A 231 -21.33 11.46 -13.70
C HIS A 231 -22.17 12.51 -14.45
N ALA A 232 -22.87 13.41 -13.74
CA ALA A 232 -23.61 14.51 -14.36
C ALA A 232 -22.71 15.44 -15.18
N LYS A 233 -21.43 15.52 -14.85
CA LYS A 233 -20.39 16.26 -15.59
C LYS A 233 -19.59 15.39 -16.55
N GLY A 234 -19.90 14.10 -16.66
CA GLY A 234 -19.15 13.14 -17.47
C GLY A 234 -17.74 12.85 -16.93
N ALA A 235 -17.47 13.15 -15.68
CA ALA A 235 -16.27 12.79 -14.94
C ALA A 235 -16.42 11.39 -14.32
N LEU A 236 -15.29 10.75 -13.98
CA LEU A 236 -15.27 9.46 -13.29
C LEU A 236 -15.06 9.67 -11.78
N LEU A 237 -15.67 8.82 -10.96
CA LEU A 237 -15.38 8.72 -9.54
C LEU A 237 -14.29 7.64 -9.32
N VAL A 238 -13.15 8.07 -8.78
CA VAL A 238 -12.04 7.22 -8.32
C VAL A 238 -12.09 7.14 -6.81
N VAL A 239 -12.15 5.94 -6.25
CA VAL A 239 -12.13 5.72 -4.80
C VAL A 239 -10.85 4.99 -4.41
N VAL A 240 -10.15 5.55 -3.42
CA VAL A 240 -8.95 4.96 -2.81
C VAL A 240 -9.36 4.27 -1.51
N ASN A 241 -9.03 2.98 -1.37
CA ASN A 241 -9.25 2.23 -0.14
C ASN A 241 -7.89 1.75 0.40
N THR A 242 -7.49 2.26 1.55
CA THR A 242 -6.19 1.91 2.18
C THR A 242 -6.31 0.79 3.21
N GLU A 243 -7.55 0.46 3.63
CA GLU A 243 -7.85 -0.61 4.58
C GLU A 243 -8.96 -1.53 4.03
N PRO A 244 -8.58 -2.58 3.26
CA PRO A 244 -9.55 -3.46 2.62
C PRO A 244 -10.37 -4.30 3.60
N VAL A 245 -9.91 -4.52 4.83
CA VAL A 245 -10.68 -5.22 5.88
C VAL A 245 -11.96 -4.47 6.22
N ALA A 246 -11.98 -3.13 6.08
CA ALA A 246 -13.18 -2.32 6.29
C ALA A 246 -14.37 -2.77 5.45
N LEU A 247 -14.11 -3.29 4.24
CA LEU A 247 -15.14 -3.74 3.31
C LEU A 247 -15.85 -5.05 3.74
N GLY A 248 -15.40 -5.65 4.82
CA GLY A 248 -16.15 -6.69 5.53
C GLY A 248 -17.31 -6.16 6.37
N ALA A 249 -17.33 -4.84 6.66
CA ALA A 249 -18.34 -4.19 7.50
C ALA A 249 -19.11 -3.06 6.82
N ILE A 250 -18.49 -2.36 5.85
CA ILE A 250 -19.08 -1.20 5.16
C ILE A 250 -19.32 -1.50 3.68
N ARG A 251 -20.23 -0.73 3.03
CA ARG A 251 -20.55 -0.91 1.61
C ARG A 251 -19.31 -0.73 0.74
N SER A 252 -19.23 -1.55 -0.30
CA SER A 252 -18.14 -1.43 -1.27
C SER A 252 -18.27 -0.16 -2.12
N PRO A 253 -17.15 0.46 -2.52
CA PRO A 253 -17.18 1.68 -3.34
C PRO A 253 -17.89 1.51 -4.69
N GLY A 254 -17.76 0.35 -5.34
CA GLY A 254 -18.42 0.05 -6.61
C GLY A 254 -19.95 0.07 -6.50
N GLU A 255 -20.51 -0.41 -5.36
CA GLU A 255 -21.96 -0.34 -5.08
C GLU A 255 -22.45 1.08 -4.82
N MET A 256 -21.57 2.00 -4.44
CA MET A 256 -21.86 3.43 -4.28
C MET A 256 -21.60 4.25 -5.56
N GLY A 257 -21.31 3.59 -6.68
CA GLY A 257 -21.16 4.23 -7.97
C GLY A 257 -19.73 4.58 -8.39
N ALA A 258 -18.70 4.17 -7.63
CA ALA A 258 -17.31 4.36 -8.05
C ALA A 258 -17.03 3.67 -9.39
N ASP A 259 -16.38 4.37 -10.32
CA ASP A 259 -16.03 3.82 -11.64
C ASP A 259 -14.72 3.05 -11.60
N ILE A 260 -13.75 3.56 -10.81
CA ILE A 260 -12.45 2.96 -10.58
C ILE A 260 -12.22 2.90 -9.08
N VAL A 261 -11.89 1.73 -8.57
CA VAL A 261 -11.54 1.54 -7.15
C VAL A 261 -10.11 1.04 -7.08
N VAL A 262 -9.29 1.74 -6.31
CA VAL A 262 -7.87 1.43 -6.11
C VAL A 262 -7.53 1.41 -4.64
N GLY A 263 -6.40 0.87 -4.28
CA GLY A 263 -5.99 0.91 -2.88
C GLY A 263 -4.80 0.03 -2.57
N GLU A 264 -4.66 -0.24 -1.28
CA GLU A 264 -3.55 -1.01 -0.73
C GLU A 264 -4.06 -2.34 -0.16
N GLY A 265 -3.44 -3.43 -0.58
CA GLY A 265 -3.81 -4.79 -0.13
C GLY A 265 -3.01 -5.29 1.07
N GLN A 266 -2.13 -4.49 1.66
CA GLN A 266 -1.18 -4.88 2.70
C GLN A 266 -1.86 -5.58 3.89
N SER A 267 -3.00 -5.12 4.36
CA SER A 267 -3.74 -5.68 5.50
C SER A 267 -4.12 -7.16 5.35
N LEU A 268 -4.17 -7.67 4.14
CA LEU A 268 -4.57 -9.04 3.84
C LEU A 268 -3.39 -9.87 3.34
N GLY A 269 -2.66 -10.49 4.28
CA GLY A 269 -1.60 -11.45 3.99
C GLY A 269 -0.18 -10.88 3.87
N VAL A 270 -0.01 -9.55 3.94
CA VAL A 270 1.32 -8.92 3.85
C VAL A 270 1.66 -8.24 5.18
N GLY A 271 2.65 -8.75 5.89
CA GLY A 271 3.13 -8.18 7.15
C GLY A 271 3.80 -6.81 6.98
N LEU A 272 3.89 -6.04 8.09
CA LEU A 272 4.62 -4.78 8.11
C LEU A 272 6.13 -5.00 8.01
N GLN A 273 6.80 -4.39 7.03
CA GLN A 273 8.24 -4.55 6.75
C GLN A 273 8.89 -3.21 6.34
N PHE A 274 8.84 -2.21 7.22
CA PHE A 274 9.53 -0.92 7.03
C PHE A 274 9.30 -0.23 5.67
N GLY A 275 8.10 -0.31 5.13
CA GLY A 275 7.74 0.38 3.90
C GLY A 275 7.59 -0.51 2.67
N GLY A 276 7.44 -1.80 2.85
CA GLY A 276 7.12 -2.70 1.75
C GLY A 276 7.86 -4.03 1.78
N PRO A 277 7.62 -4.90 0.79
CA PRO A 277 6.76 -4.67 -0.38
C PRO A 277 5.28 -4.51 0.00
N TYR A 278 4.55 -3.72 -0.82
CA TYR A 278 3.11 -3.53 -0.71
C TYR A 278 2.38 -4.11 -1.92
N LEU A 279 1.05 -3.90 -2.00
CA LEU A 279 0.22 -4.55 -2.99
C LEU A 279 -0.85 -3.58 -3.52
N GLY A 280 -0.62 -2.99 -4.69
CA GLY A 280 -1.59 -2.12 -5.32
C GLY A 280 -2.79 -2.89 -5.87
N LEU A 281 -3.98 -2.53 -5.40
CA LEU A 281 -5.25 -3.04 -5.87
C LEU A 281 -5.85 -2.09 -6.90
N PHE A 282 -6.41 -2.63 -7.98
CA PHE A 282 -7.01 -1.83 -9.05
C PHE A 282 -8.18 -2.58 -9.69
N ALA A 283 -9.38 -1.99 -9.62
CA ALA A 283 -10.58 -2.56 -10.21
C ALA A 283 -11.43 -1.49 -10.93
N VAL A 284 -12.19 -1.92 -11.92
CA VAL A 284 -13.14 -1.09 -12.67
C VAL A 284 -14.54 -1.66 -12.59
N ARG A 285 -15.53 -0.78 -12.39
CA ARG A 285 -16.93 -1.15 -12.28
C ARG A 285 -17.52 -1.60 -13.63
N ASP A 286 -17.17 -0.91 -14.72
CA ASP A 286 -17.73 -1.19 -16.06
C ASP A 286 -16.71 -1.92 -16.92
N PRO A 287 -17.02 -3.13 -17.44
CA PRO A 287 -16.13 -3.90 -18.31
C PRO A 287 -15.68 -3.18 -19.58
N LYS A 288 -16.42 -2.17 -20.06
CA LYS A 288 -16.01 -1.38 -21.24
C LYS A 288 -14.64 -0.71 -21.06
N HIS A 289 -14.23 -0.47 -19.81
CA HIS A 289 -12.97 0.20 -19.48
C HIS A 289 -11.76 -0.75 -19.39
N VAL A 290 -11.94 -2.07 -19.49
CA VAL A 290 -10.85 -3.07 -19.33
C VAL A 290 -9.66 -2.79 -20.26
N ARG A 291 -9.91 -2.35 -21.50
CA ARG A 291 -8.83 -2.01 -22.45
C ARG A 291 -8.00 -0.80 -22.07
N GLN A 292 -8.48 0.02 -21.14
CA GLN A 292 -7.79 1.22 -20.63
C GLN A 292 -7.09 0.98 -19.28
N MET A 293 -7.32 -0.18 -18.66
CA MET A 293 -6.71 -0.52 -17.37
C MET A 293 -5.19 -0.60 -17.48
N PRO A 294 -4.45 -0.13 -16.46
CA PRO A 294 -3.01 -0.36 -16.35
C PRO A 294 -2.72 -1.81 -15.92
N GLY A 295 -1.46 -2.20 -16.06
CA GLY A 295 -0.95 -3.46 -15.55
C GLY A 295 -1.44 -4.68 -16.35
N ARG A 296 -1.07 -5.86 -15.87
CA ARG A 296 -1.40 -7.14 -16.50
C ARG A 296 -2.81 -7.59 -16.18
N LEU A 297 -3.37 -8.36 -17.10
CA LEU A 297 -4.65 -9.04 -16.97
C LEU A 297 -4.46 -10.52 -17.29
N CYS A 298 -4.92 -11.37 -16.38
CA CYS A 298 -5.03 -12.79 -16.60
C CYS A 298 -6.46 -13.12 -17.04
N GLY A 299 -6.60 -13.87 -18.12
CA GLY A 299 -7.87 -14.32 -18.67
C GLY A 299 -8.00 -15.84 -18.64
N GLU A 300 -9.23 -16.32 -18.58
CA GLU A 300 -9.56 -17.73 -18.75
C GLU A 300 -9.66 -18.06 -20.25
N THR A 301 -9.20 -19.24 -20.63
CA THR A 301 -9.24 -19.78 -21.99
C THR A 301 -9.42 -21.29 -21.95
N THR A 302 -9.45 -21.90 -23.13
CA THR A 302 -9.40 -23.37 -23.28
C THR A 302 -8.21 -23.76 -24.14
N ASP A 303 -7.61 -24.90 -23.86
CA ASP A 303 -6.56 -25.48 -24.70
C ASP A 303 -7.13 -26.15 -25.96
N ALA A 304 -6.27 -26.73 -26.78
CA ALA A 304 -6.67 -27.41 -28.03
C ALA A 304 -7.57 -28.64 -27.79
N GLU A 305 -7.58 -29.17 -26.58
CA GLU A 305 -8.41 -30.33 -26.19
C GLU A 305 -9.69 -29.89 -25.45
N GLY A 306 -9.93 -28.58 -25.33
CA GLY A 306 -11.10 -28.01 -24.66
C GLY A 306 -10.98 -27.94 -23.13
N LYS A 307 -9.81 -28.20 -22.55
CA LYS A 307 -9.59 -28.07 -21.12
C LYS A 307 -9.40 -26.60 -20.73
N ARG A 308 -9.91 -26.24 -19.57
CA ARG A 308 -9.74 -24.91 -18.97
C ARG A 308 -8.27 -24.57 -18.76
N GLY A 309 -7.88 -23.38 -19.16
CA GLY A 309 -6.55 -22.84 -18.95
C GLY A 309 -6.57 -21.34 -18.72
N PHE A 310 -5.41 -20.76 -18.40
CA PHE A 310 -5.23 -19.35 -18.11
C PHE A 310 -4.10 -18.77 -18.96
N VAL A 311 -4.24 -17.50 -19.36
CA VAL A 311 -3.25 -16.78 -20.16
C VAL A 311 -3.18 -15.32 -19.73
N LEU A 312 -2.02 -14.66 -19.95
CA LEU A 312 -1.97 -13.20 -19.94
C LEU A 312 -2.70 -12.68 -21.19
N THR A 313 -3.59 -11.72 -21.00
CA THR A 313 -4.41 -11.15 -22.07
C THR A 313 -4.16 -9.66 -22.25
N LEU A 314 -4.50 -9.12 -23.42
CA LEU A 314 -4.33 -7.70 -23.77
C LEU A 314 -2.88 -7.19 -23.62
N SER A 315 -1.88 -8.05 -23.76
CA SER A 315 -0.45 -7.71 -23.59
C SER A 315 0.04 -6.63 -24.58
N THR A 316 -0.66 -6.39 -25.68
CA THR A 316 -0.34 -5.31 -26.62
C THR A 316 -0.41 -3.91 -26.02
N ARG A 317 -0.94 -3.73 -24.77
CA ARG A 317 -0.96 -2.46 -24.03
C ARG A 317 0.34 -2.20 -23.29
N GLU A 318 1.19 -3.21 -23.08
CA GLU A 318 2.38 -3.16 -22.25
C GLU A 318 3.52 -2.36 -22.88
N GLN A 319 4.39 -1.78 -22.04
CA GLN A 319 5.46 -0.89 -22.45
C GLN A 319 6.51 -1.55 -23.36
N HIS A 320 6.82 -2.83 -23.15
CA HIS A 320 7.80 -3.55 -23.96
C HIS A 320 7.33 -3.79 -25.42
N ILE A 321 6.01 -3.67 -25.67
CA ILE A 321 5.42 -3.76 -27.01
C ILE A 321 5.19 -2.36 -27.60
N ARG A 322 4.50 -1.48 -26.88
CA ARG A 322 4.06 -0.17 -27.38
C ARG A 322 5.00 0.98 -27.08
N ARG A 323 6.00 0.79 -26.23
CA ARG A 323 6.97 1.82 -25.82
C ARG A 323 6.26 3.08 -25.32
N GLU A 324 6.52 4.24 -25.94
CA GLU A 324 5.91 5.54 -25.58
C GLU A 324 4.38 5.59 -25.75
N LYS A 325 3.80 4.64 -26.49
CA LYS A 325 2.34 4.51 -26.70
C LYS A 325 1.70 3.50 -25.76
N ALA A 326 2.44 2.98 -24.78
CA ALA A 326 1.90 2.05 -23.79
C ALA A 326 0.80 2.71 -22.94
N THR A 327 -0.11 1.90 -22.45
CA THR A 327 -1.20 2.38 -21.59
C THR A 327 -0.67 2.88 -20.24
N SER A 328 0.44 2.28 -19.77
CA SER A 328 1.05 2.57 -18.47
C SER A 328 2.53 2.22 -18.49
N ASN A 329 3.31 2.81 -17.56
CA ASN A 329 4.70 2.45 -17.30
C ASN A 329 4.86 1.26 -16.35
N ILE A 330 3.77 0.68 -15.86
CA ILE A 330 3.82 -0.52 -15.04
C ILE A 330 4.40 -1.67 -15.85
N CYS A 331 5.50 -2.23 -15.37
CA CYS A 331 6.22 -3.31 -16.05
C CYS A 331 5.71 -4.68 -15.64
N THR A 332 5.50 -4.89 -14.34
CA THR A 332 5.12 -6.17 -13.77
C THR A 332 4.09 -5.96 -12.65
N ASN A 333 3.70 -7.03 -12.00
CA ASN A 333 2.81 -7.04 -10.85
C ASN A 333 3.56 -7.56 -9.61
N SER A 334 3.02 -7.31 -8.42
CA SER A 334 3.54 -7.82 -7.15
C SER A 334 3.03 -9.25 -6.91
N GLY A 335 3.50 -10.21 -7.74
CA GLY A 335 2.92 -11.56 -7.82
C GLY A 335 2.92 -12.34 -6.51
N LEU A 336 4.01 -12.28 -5.73
CA LEU A 336 4.11 -12.99 -4.45
C LEU A 336 3.20 -12.36 -3.38
N CYS A 337 3.07 -11.03 -3.36
CA CYS A 337 2.14 -10.33 -2.47
C CYS A 337 0.68 -10.61 -2.89
N ALA A 338 0.39 -10.69 -4.20
CA ALA A 338 -0.92 -11.10 -4.69
C ALA A 338 -1.28 -12.54 -4.28
N LEU A 339 -0.31 -13.46 -4.28
CA LEU A 339 -0.49 -14.81 -3.75
C LEU A 339 -0.79 -14.80 -2.25
N ALA A 340 -0.05 -14.01 -1.46
CA ALA A 340 -0.28 -13.88 -0.01
C ALA A 340 -1.68 -13.36 0.29
N PHE A 341 -2.11 -12.30 -0.41
CA PHE A 341 -3.46 -11.76 -0.35
C PHE A 341 -4.52 -12.82 -0.70
N THR A 342 -4.34 -13.52 -1.83
CA THR A 342 -5.28 -14.53 -2.31
C THR A 342 -5.42 -15.68 -1.33
N ALA A 343 -4.29 -16.16 -0.79
CA ALA A 343 -4.29 -17.23 0.22
C ALA A 343 -5.01 -16.78 1.50
N HIS A 344 -4.72 -15.57 2.02
CA HIS A 344 -5.36 -15.04 3.21
C HIS A 344 -6.88 -14.85 3.01
N MET A 345 -7.28 -14.22 1.92
CA MET A 345 -8.70 -14.02 1.58
C MET A 345 -9.44 -15.36 1.41
N THR A 346 -8.79 -16.37 0.83
CA THR A 346 -9.36 -17.72 0.69
C THR A 346 -9.57 -18.39 2.05
N LEU A 347 -8.62 -18.24 2.98
CA LEU A 347 -8.74 -18.77 4.35
C LEU A 347 -9.85 -18.08 5.15
N LEU A 348 -9.98 -16.76 5.01
CA LEU A 348 -11.05 -16.00 5.65
C LEU A 348 -12.43 -16.36 5.08
N GLY A 349 -12.54 -16.35 3.75
CA GLY A 349 -13.82 -16.36 3.07
C GLY A 349 -14.70 -15.16 3.47
N GLU A 350 -15.94 -15.11 3.00
CA GLU A 350 -16.87 -14.02 3.34
C GLU A 350 -17.13 -13.94 4.85
N LYS A 351 -17.40 -15.08 5.47
CA LYS A 351 -17.71 -15.14 6.91
C LYS A 351 -16.53 -14.67 7.77
N GLY A 352 -15.31 -15.13 7.45
CA GLY A 352 -14.11 -14.77 8.18
C GLY A 352 -13.78 -13.29 8.03
N LEU A 353 -13.89 -12.72 6.82
CA LEU A 353 -13.66 -11.30 6.57
C LEU A 353 -14.65 -10.42 7.37
N ARG A 354 -15.95 -10.79 7.38
CA ARG A 354 -16.97 -10.08 8.18
C ARG A 354 -16.69 -10.16 9.69
N GLN A 355 -16.26 -11.32 10.18
CA GLN A 355 -15.89 -11.49 11.59
C GLN A 355 -14.65 -10.69 11.95
N LEU A 356 -13.63 -10.70 11.11
CA LEU A 356 -12.41 -9.90 11.26
C LEU A 356 -12.74 -8.41 11.31
N ALA A 357 -13.55 -7.92 10.36
CA ALA A 357 -13.99 -6.53 10.33
C ALA A 357 -14.80 -6.15 11.59
N ALA A 358 -15.72 -7.00 12.02
CA ALA A 358 -16.51 -6.76 13.24
C ALA A 358 -15.64 -6.68 14.50
N GLU A 359 -14.61 -7.53 14.61
CA GLU A 359 -13.69 -7.49 15.76
C GLU A 359 -12.80 -6.26 15.74
N ASN A 360 -12.26 -5.87 14.58
CA ASN A 360 -11.51 -4.63 14.44
C ASN A 360 -12.34 -3.41 14.87
N HIS A 361 -13.59 -3.33 14.40
CA HIS A 361 -14.47 -2.23 14.76
C HIS A 361 -14.84 -2.24 16.26
N ARG A 362 -15.13 -3.41 16.83
CA ARG A 362 -15.42 -3.57 18.26
C ARG A 362 -14.27 -3.03 19.12
N LEU A 363 -13.04 -3.43 18.82
CA LEU A 363 -11.85 -3.00 19.55
C LEU A 363 -11.58 -1.50 19.35
N ALA A 364 -11.82 -0.97 18.15
CA ALA A 364 -11.69 0.46 17.89
C ALA A 364 -12.70 1.29 18.67
N CYS A 365 -13.95 0.85 18.79
CA CYS A 365 -14.95 1.49 19.65
C CYS A 365 -14.51 1.47 21.12
N LEU A 366 -14.02 0.33 21.61
CA LEU A 366 -13.53 0.20 22.98
C LEU A 366 -12.35 1.17 23.24
N ALA A 367 -11.41 1.28 22.31
CA ALA A 367 -10.29 2.20 22.39
C ALA A 367 -10.76 3.66 22.37
N ALA A 368 -11.65 4.04 21.46
CA ALA A 368 -12.21 5.38 21.40
C ALA A 368 -12.92 5.76 22.72
N ASP A 369 -13.79 4.89 23.22
CA ASP A 369 -14.51 5.08 24.49
C ASP A 369 -13.58 5.20 25.72
N ARG A 370 -12.44 4.53 25.69
CA ARG A 370 -11.44 4.61 26.74
C ARG A 370 -10.61 5.89 26.65
N LEU A 371 -10.16 6.24 25.44
CA LEU A 371 -9.25 7.36 25.21
C LEU A 371 -9.93 8.73 25.43
N VAL A 372 -11.22 8.86 25.13
CA VAL A 372 -11.96 10.13 25.41
C VAL A 372 -12.17 10.39 26.91
N LYS A 373 -11.90 9.42 27.78
CA LYS A 373 -11.90 9.61 29.22
C LYS A 373 -10.60 10.22 29.75
N VAL A 374 -9.57 10.30 28.92
CA VAL A 374 -8.33 10.99 29.26
C VAL A 374 -8.57 12.50 29.18
N PRO A 375 -8.28 13.25 30.25
CA PRO A 375 -8.46 14.71 30.25
C PRO A 375 -7.70 15.39 29.10
N GLY A 376 -8.36 16.27 28.38
CA GLY A 376 -7.78 16.95 27.21
C GLY A 376 -7.81 16.17 25.90
N VAL A 377 -8.55 15.05 25.85
CA VAL A 377 -8.72 14.23 24.64
C VAL A 377 -10.16 14.27 24.17
N ARG A 378 -10.37 14.54 22.88
CA ARG A 378 -11.69 14.56 22.25
C ARG A 378 -11.67 13.75 20.95
N LEU A 379 -12.68 12.91 20.72
CA LEU A 379 -12.89 12.20 19.45
C LEU A 379 -13.41 13.20 18.40
N LEU A 380 -12.84 13.15 17.19
CA LEU A 380 -13.29 13.95 16.05
C LEU A 380 -14.48 13.31 15.34
N ASN A 381 -14.40 12.02 15.08
CA ASN A 381 -15.30 11.28 14.21
C ASN A 381 -16.68 11.02 14.83
N THR A 382 -17.76 11.12 14.03
CA THR A 382 -19.09 10.59 14.36
C THR A 382 -19.24 9.12 13.96
N ALA A 383 -18.54 8.72 12.89
CA ALA A 383 -18.48 7.34 12.40
C ALA A 383 -17.07 7.02 11.90
N PHE A 384 -16.60 5.83 12.21
CA PHE A 384 -15.29 5.31 11.80
C PHE A 384 -15.33 3.77 11.71
N PHE A 385 -14.30 3.17 11.12
CA PHE A 385 -14.18 1.71 11.10
C PHE A 385 -13.20 1.22 12.17
N ASN A 386 -11.92 1.18 11.89
CA ASN A 386 -10.86 0.76 12.81
C ASN A 386 -9.80 1.83 13.07
N GLU A 387 -9.97 2.98 12.44
CA GLU A 387 -9.08 4.13 12.54
C GLU A 387 -9.92 5.38 12.82
N PHE A 388 -9.47 6.20 13.77
CA PHE A 388 -10.18 7.39 14.20
C PHE A 388 -9.20 8.50 14.64
N THR A 389 -9.66 9.74 14.60
CA THR A 389 -8.84 10.92 14.95
C THR A 389 -9.21 11.44 16.32
N LEU A 390 -8.21 11.59 17.17
CA LEU A 390 -8.30 12.31 18.44
C LEU A 390 -7.77 13.74 18.28
N ILE A 391 -8.43 14.70 18.92
CA ILE A 391 -7.94 16.06 19.07
C ILE A 391 -7.43 16.22 20.50
N LEU A 392 -6.15 16.61 20.63
CA LEU A 392 -5.45 16.72 21.90
C LEU A 392 -5.34 18.18 22.31
N GLU A 393 -5.56 18.47 23.59
CA GLU A 393 -5.33 19.79 24.16
C GLU A 393 -3.87 19.96 24.60
N GLY A 394 -3.36 21.20 24.52
CA GLY A 394 -2.04 21.56 25.00
C GLY A 394 -0.90 21.21 24.03
N LYS A 395 -0.31 20.02 24.14
CA LYS A 395 0.87 19.60 23.39
C LYS A 395 0.57 19.18 21.95
N PRO A 396 1.40 19.55 20.95
CA PRO A 396 1.26 19.05 19.58
C PRO A 396 1.33 17.52 19.51
N ALA A 397 0.49 16.91 18.66
CA ALA A 397 0.42 15.45 18.53
C ALA A 397 1.77 14.80 18.15
N ARG A 398 2.63 15.49 17.39
CA ARG A 398 3.97 14.98 17.04
C ARG A 398 4.89 14.79 18.27
N GLU A 399 4.72 15.63 19.31
CA GLU A 399 5.50 15.52 20.54
C GLU A 399 4.96 14.40 21.41
N ILE A 400 3.63 14.29 21.53
CA ILE A 400 2.95 13.16 22.19
C ILE A 400 3.38 11.83 21.58
N VAL A 401 3.38 11.69 20.25
CA VAL A 401 3.81 10.45 19.57
C VAL A 401 5.26 10.09 19.92
N ARG A 402 6.15 11.07 20.02
CA ARG A 402 7.55 10.82 20.41
C ARG A 402 7.64 10.36 21.87
N ASP A 403 6.96 11.05 22.79
CA ASP A 403 6.96 10.69 24.19
C ASP A 403 6.41 9.28 24.43
N LEU A 404 5.32 8.92 23.72
CA LEU A 404 4.76 7.57 23.77
C LEU A 404 5.76 6.52 23.27
N ALA A 405 6.47 6.81 22.17
CA ALA A 405 7.49 5.90 21.64
C ALA A 405 8.67 5.72 22.62
N ASP A 406 9.12 6.79 23.27
CA ASP A 406 10.16 6.73 24.30
C ASP A 406 9.72 5.89 25.53
N ARG A 407 8.42 5.77 25.76
CA ARG A 407 7.79 4.93 26.81
C ARG A 407 7.40 3.53 26.31
N GLY A 408 7.78 3.18 25.08
CA GLY A 408 7.52 1.87 24.49
C GLY A 408 6.08 1.67 24.00
N VAL A 409 5.38 2.73 23.59
CA VAL A 409 4.05 2.69 23.00
C VAL A 409 4.06 3.38 21.63
N LEU A 410 3.72 2.68 20.56
CA LEU A 410 3.53 3.25 19.23
C LEU A 410 2.08 3.73 19.10
N GLY A 411 1.81 4.91 19.68
CA GLY A 411 0.48 5.40 20.06
C GLY A 411 -0.32 6.10 18.95
N GLY A 412 0.07 5.99 17.68
CA GLY A 412 -0.65 6.57 16.55
C GLY A 412 0.21 7.46 15.67
N VAL A 413 -0.43 8.14 14.73
CA VAL A 413 0.22 9.00 13.72
C VAL A 413 -0.21 10.46 13.90
N SER A 414 0.77 11.38 14.06
CA SER A 414 0.48 12.81 14.05
C SER A 414 0.06 13.28 12.67
N LEU A 415 -1.17 13.80 12.53
CA LEU A 415 -1.65 14.37 11.28
C LEU A 415 -0.92 15.67 10.92
N GLY A 416 -0.49 16.47 11.91
CA GLY A 416 0.36 17.64 11.67
C GLY A 416 1.73 17.31 11.07
N ARG A 417 2.25 16.09 11.28
CA ARG A 417 3.44 15.60 10.57
C ARG A 417 3.14 15.24 9.11
N LEU A 418 2.00 14.62 8.84
CA LEU A 418 1.59 14.23 7.49
C LEU A 418 1.22 15.44 6.62
N TYR A 419 0.61 16.47 7.22
CA TYR A 419 0.18 17.70 6.58
C TYR A 419 0.98 18.89 7.11
N ALA A 420 2.26 18.93 6.80
CA ALA A 420 3.15 19.98 7.28
C ALA A 420 2.62 21.39 6.89
N GLY A 421 2.55 22.29 7.88
CA GLY A 421 2.07 23.66 7.69
C GLY A 421 0.55 23.87 7.81
N VAL A 422 -0.21 22.81 8.11
CA VAL A 422 -1.65 22.90 8.39
C VAL A 422 -1.87 22.99 9.90
N ALA A 423 -1.90 24.20 10.45
CA ALA A 423 -1.98 24.46 11.91
C ALA A 423 -3.16 23.74 12.58
N ALA A 424 -4.30 23.63 11.90
CA ALA A 424 -5.47 22.92 12.43
C ALA A 424 -5.25 21.43 12.73
N LEU A 425 -4.21 20.80 12.13
CA LEU A 425 -3.87 19.39 12.31
C LEU A 425 -2.74 19.16 13.31
N GLU A 426 -2.13 20.18 13.87
CA GLU A 426 -1.01 20.02 14.81
C GLU A 426 -1.36 19.18 16.05
N HIS A 427 -2.60 19.31 16.52
CA HIS A 427 -3.13 18.61 17.69
C HIS A 427 -3.93 17.34 17.34
N ALA A 428 -3.94 16.93 16.09
CA ALA A 428 -4.69 15.77 15.63
C ALA A 428 -3.82 14.50 15.62
N LEU A 429 -4.24 13.51 16.37
CA LEU A 429 -3.63 12.18 16.49
C LEU A 429 -4.54 11.13 15.84
N LEU A 430 -4.05 10.46 14.82
CA LEU A 430 -4.74 9.36 14.19
C LEU A 430 -4.36 8.05 14.90
N VAL A 431 -5.35 7.29 15.33
CA VAL A 431 -5.18 6.04 16.08
C VAL A 431 -5.84 4.91 15.29
N ALA A 432 -5.10 3.85 15.03
CA ALA A 432 -5.61 2.64 14.38
C ALA A 432 -5.61 1.46 15.36
N VAL A 433 -6.64 0.62 15.25
CA VAL A 433 -6.84 -0.56 16.09
C VAL A 433 -7.18 -1.74 15.19
N THR A 434 -6.59 -2.90 15.46
CA THR A 434 -6.87 -4.13 14.72
C THR A 434 -7.12 -5.28 15.70
N GLU A 435 -7.44 -6.48 15.19
CA GLU A 435 -7.59 -7.69 16.00
C GLU A 435 -6.34 -8.10 16.77
N THR A 436 -5.19 -7.49 16.45
CA THR A 436 -3.94 -7.73 17.19
C THR A 436 -3.79 -6.88 18.44
N THR A 437 -4.70 -5.92 18.64
CA THR A 437 -4.70 -5.01 19.80
C THR A 437 -5.41 -5.65 20.97
N THR A 438 -4.80 -5.65 22.16
CA THR A 438 -5.42 -6.16 23.40
C THR A 438 -6.04 -5.04 24.24
N GLU A 439 -6.89 -5.39 25.19
CA GLU A 439 -7.45 -4.42 26.14
C GLU A 439 -6.35 -3.82 27.05
N GLU A 440 -5.31 -4.59 27.35
CA GLU A 440 -4.12 -4.14 28.07
C GLU A 440 -3.35 -3.07 27.27
N ASP A 441 -3.22 -3.26 25.95
CA ASP A 441 -2.59 -2.27 25.06
C ASP A 441 -3.37 -0.95 25.07
N ILE A 442 -4.71 -1.02 25.00
CA ILE A 442 -5.59 0.16 25.05
C ILE A 442 -5.44 0.90 26.38
N GLU A 443 -5.43 0.18 27.50
CA GLU A 443 -5.25 0.76 28.82
C GLU A 443 -3.86 1.40 28.97
N ARG A 444 -2.82 0.74 28.45
CA ARG A 444 -1.45 1.25 28.44
C ARG A 444 -1.34 2.55 27.64
N LEU A 445 -1.93 2.59 26.44
CA LEU A 445 -1.99 3.80 25.61
C LEU A 445 -2.68 4.94 26.38
N ALA A 446 -3.82 4.68 27.03
CA ALA A 446 -4.57 5.69 27.77
C ALA A 446 -3.75 6.27 28.93
N GLN A 447 -3.05 5.44 29.69
CA GLN A 447 -2.21 5.86 30.83
C GLN A 447 -1.03 6.71 30.37
N GLU A 448 -0.31 6.28 29.33
CA GLU A 448 0.86 7.01 28.84
C GLU A 448 0.47 8.31 28.10
N LEU A 449 -0.69 8.32 27.43
CA LEU A 449 -1.25 9.53 26.83
C LEU A 449 -1.60 10.58 27.91
N GLU A 450 -2.25 10.15 28.98
CA GLU A 450 -2.58 11.02 30.12
C GLU A 450 -1.31 11.58 30.78
N ALA A 451 -0.29 10.73 30.98
CA ALA A 451 1.00 11.16 31.53
C ALA A 451 1.68 12.20 30.62
N SER A 452 1.75 11.96 29.32
CA SER A 452 2.39 12.89 28.37
C SER A 452 1.68 14.24 28.27
N ILE A 453 0.34 14.27 28.38
CA ILE A 453 -0.44 15.52 28.39
C ILE A 453 -0.19 16.29 29.69
N LYS A 454 -0.16 15.63 30.87
CA LYS A 454 0.06 16.29 32.18
C LYS A 454 1.44 16.91 32.31
N GLU A 455 2.49 16.32 31.77
CA GLU A 455 3.86 16.86 31.80
C GLU A 455 3.98 18.24 31.12
N THR A 456 3.02 18.61 30.30
CA THR A 456 2.99 19.90 29.57
C THR A 456 2.41 21.04 30.46
N VAL A 457 1.67 20.72 31.52
CA VAL A 457 0.95 21.67 32.36
C VAL A 457 1.81 22.12 33.58
N GLN A 458 2.95 21.51 33.80
CA GLN A 458 3.97 21.90 34.79
C GLN A 458 5.10 22.70 34.13
#